data_4f06600d0fff5c49d315e18d8ddf2a77
#
_entry.id   4f06600d0fff5c49d315e18d8ddf2a77
#
_cell.length_a   1.000
_cell.length_b   1.000
_cell.length_c   1.000
_cell.angle_alpha   90.00
_cell.angle_beta   90.00
_cell.angle_gamma   90.00
#
_symmetry.space_group_name_H-M   'P 1'
#
loop_
_entity.id
_entity.type
_entity.pdbx_description
1 polymer ?
#
loop_
_entity_poly.entity_id
_entity_poly.type
_entity_poly.pdbx_seq_one_letter_code
_entity_poly.pdbx_strand_id
1 'polypeptide(L)'
;MKKLISLMMLCLFVLLSQVSSVEAASPYESGLYELENDVYHESEVGMASARTYLEPTMKGEVRKNSVTYYVSFVASEYIEDYRMKLNGEYVPVEVSEEQDSVIVKFETDVVDADMAAVMYVGPMERDVEFDVNPKLETMTLIEAIEEPTVNLAIVGAVGAGVLAVAVGIGFAVKGKKSKAK
;
A
#
# COMPACT_ATOMS: atom_id res chain seq x y z
N MET A 1 10.53 -21.44 43.62
CA MET A 1 9.22 -21.55 42.97
C MET A 1 8.79 -20.25 42.30
N LYS A 2 8.75 -19.09 42.98
CA LYS A 2 8.31 -17.80 42.37
C LYS A 2 9.13 -17.36 41.13
N LYS A 3 10.48 -17.55 41.13
CA LYS A 3 11.36 -17.22 39.98
C LYS A 3 11.13 -18.12 38.78
N LEU A 4 10.77 -19.40 39.02
CA LEU A 4 10.49 -20.35 37.91
C LEU A 4 9.17 -20.03 37.22
N ILE A 5 8.15 -19.62 37.99
CA ILE A 5 6.84 -19.20 37.47
C ILE A 5 6.98 -17.91 36.66
N SER A 6 7.80 -16.95 37.11
CA SER A 6 8.06 -15.70 36.39
C SER A 6 8.76 -15.93 35.06
N LEU A 7 9.74 -16.87 35.01
CA LEU A 7 10.45 -17.23 33.78
C LEU A 7 9.51 -17.93 32.78
N MET A 8 8.64 -18.83 33.29
CA MET A 8 7.66 -19.53 32.45
C MET A 8 6.61 -18.57 31.87
N MET A 9 6.19 -17.56 32.64
CA MET A 9 5.25 -16.55 32.19
C MET A 9 5.87 -15.61 31.12
N LEU A 10 7.17 -15.30 31.24
CA LEU A 10 7.90 -14.52 30.25
C LEU A 10 8.06 -15.29 28.92
N CYS A 11 8.37 -16.60 28.99
CA CYS A 11 8.44 -17.44 27.79
C CYS A 11 7.08 -17.59 27.10
N LEU A 12 5.98 -17.68 27.86
CA LEU A 12 4.64 -17.75 27.31
C LEU A 12 4.24 -16.45 26.59
N PHE A 13 4.67 -15.29 27.12
CA PHE A 13 4.40 -14.00 26.51
C PHE A 13 5.16 -13.81 25.18
N VAL A 14 6.38 -14.32 25.08
CA VAL A 14 7.18 -14.30 23.84
C VAL A 14 6.60 -15.23 22.76
N LEU A 15 6.01 -16.36 23.16
CA LEU A 15 5.35 -17.30 22.24
C LEU A 15 4.02 -16.76 21.68
N LEU A 16 3.31 -15.91 22.44
CA LEU A 16 2.05 -15.30 22.02
C LEU A 16 2.24 -14.10 21.08
N SER A 17 3.45 -13.53 21.00
CA SER A 17 3.76 -12.43 20.09
C SER A 17 4.09 -12.86 18.64
N GLN A 18 4.07 -14.15 18.34
CA GLN A 18 4.17 -14.69 16.97
C GLN A 18 2.78 -14.77 16.30
N VAL A 19 1.97 -13.70 16.44
CA VAL A 19 0.82 -13.53 15.55
C VAL A 19 1.38 -13.10 14.21
N SER A 20 1.74 -14.08 13.38
CA SER A 20 1.95 -13.84 11.97
C SER A 20 0.62 -13.36 11.41
N SER A 21 0.56 -12.12 10.97
CA SER A 21 -0.50 -11.65 10.10
C SER A 21 -0.55 -12.65 8.94
N VAL A 22 -1.64 -13.39 8.81
CA VAL A 22 -1.92 -14.13 7.59
C VAL A 22 -2.26 -13.05 6.58
N GLU A 23 -1.24 -12.55 5.90
CA GLU A 23 -1.40 -11.70 4.73
C GLU A 23 -2.22 -12.50 3.72
N ALA A 24 -3.38 -12.00 3.37
CA ALA A 24 -4.15 -12.53 2.26
C ALA A 24 -3.28 -12.29 1.00
N ALA A 25 -2.63 -13.35 0.52
CA ALA A 25 -1.88 -13.28 -0.71
C ALA A 25 -2.85 -12.88 -1.82
N SER A 26 -2.52 -11.84 -2.57
CA SER A 26 -3.26 -11.46 -3.78
C SER A 26 -3.42 -12.70 -4.67
N PRO A 27 -4.60 -12.97 -5.23
CA PRO A 27 -4.79 -14.08 -6.16
C PRO A 27 -4.06 -13.86 -7.50
N TYR A 28 -3.50 -12.67 -7.72
CA TYR A 28 -2.78 -12.27 -8.92
C TYR A 28 -1.28 -12.31 -8.69
N GLU A 29 -0.51 -12.66 -9.72
CA GLU A 29 0.94 -12.58 -9.72
C GLU A 29 1.40 -11.11 -9.67
N SER A 30 2.63 -10.86 -9.16
CA SER A 30 3.17 -9.51 -9.14
C SER A 30 3.40 -9.00 -10.55
N GLY A 31 2.80 -7.85 -10.87
CA GLY A 31 2.81 -7.30 -12.22
C GLY A 31 2.00 -6.02 -12.37
N LEU A 32 2.20 -5.37 -13.49
CA LEU A 32 1.38 -4.26 -13.94
C LEU A 32 0.25 -4.80 -14.82
N TYR A 33 -0.96 -4.46 -14.48
CA TYR A 33 -2.18 -4.87 -15.16
C TYR A 33 -2.93 -3.67 -15.73
N GLU A 34 -3.65 -3.89 -16.82
CA GLU A 34 -4.70 -3.00 -17.31
C GLU A 34 -6.06 -3.67 -17.06
N LEU A 35 -7.04 -2.88 -16.67
CA LEU A 35 -8.40 -3.35 -16.42
C LEU A 35 -9.40 -2.25 -16.78
N GLU A 36 -10.61 -2.67 -17.13
CA GLU A 36 -11.72 -1.74 -17.30
C GLU A 36 -12.24 -1.29 -15.94
N ASN A 37 -12.89 -0.14 -15.92
CA ASN A 37 -13.62 0.37 -14.78
C ASN A 37 -15.01 0.85 -15.22
N ASP A 38 -15.90 1.05 -14.26
CA ASP A 38 -17.18 1.72 -14.44
C ASP A 38 -17.40 2.69 -13.28
N VAL A 39 -18.41 3.54 -13.39
CA VAL A 39 -18.80 4.49 -12.35
C VAL A 39 -20.16 4.14 -11.79
N TYR A 40 -20.34 4.46 -10.51
CA TYR A 40 -21.66 4.51 -9.92
C TYR A 40 -21.88 5.86 -9.22
N HIS A 41 -23.09 6.42 -9.41
CA HIS A 41 -23.55 7.61 -8.73
C HIS A 41 -25.06 7.46 -8.50
N GLU A 42 -25.59 7.99 -7.41
CA GLU A 42 -27.01 7.87 -7.03
C GLU A 42 -27.97 8.42 -8.09
N SER A 43 -27.55 9.42 -8.88
CA SER A 43 -28.35 10.00 -9.95
C SER A 43 -27.84 9.60 -11.34
N GLU A 44 -28.76 9.37 -12.29
CA GLU A 44 -28.43 9.08 -13.69
C GLU A 44 -27.61 10.20 -14.36
N VAL A 45 -27.91 11.45 -14.01
CA VAL A 45 -27.16 12.62 -14.53
C VAL A 45 -25.74 12.62 -13.98
N GLY A 46 -25.55 12.30 -12.71
CA GLY A 46 -24.25 12.16 -12.08
C GLY A 46 -23.42 11.03 -12.71
N MET A 47 -24.03 9.85 -12.93
CA MET A 47 -23.38 8.75 -13.64
C MET A 47 -22.95 9.13 -15.05
N ALA A 48 -23.82 9.76 -15.83
CA ALA A 48 -23.51 10.20 -17.18
C ALA A 48 -22.36 11.21 -17.20
N SER A 49 -22.34 12.15 -16.24
CA SER A 49 -21.27 13.13 -16.09
C SER A 49 -19.97 12.46 -15.68
N ALA A 50 -19.98 11.60 -14.68
CA ALA A 50 -18.78 10.91 -14.19
C ALA A 50 -18.13 10.05 -15.30
N ARG A 51 -18.92 9.35 -16.12
CA ARG A 51 -18.44 8.59 -17.28
C ARG A 51 -17.80 9.46 -18.36
N THR A 52 -18.07 10.75 -18.38
CA THR A 52 -17.43 11.67 -19.34
C THR A 52 -16.01 12.01 -18.91
N TYR A 53 -15.74 11.98 -17.61
CA TYR A 53 -14.46 12.38 -17.04
C TYR A 53 -13.58 11.21 -16.63
N LEU A 54 -14.13 10.06 -16.25
CA LEU A 54 -13.36 8.87 -15.94
C LEU A 54 -12.99 8.13 -17.24
N GLU A 55 -11.70 7.89 -17.47
CA GLU A 55 -11.26 7.05 -18.57
C GLU A 55 -11.78 5.61 -18.37
N PRO A 56 -12.15 4.90 -19.45
CA PRO A 56 -12.79 3.57 -19.35
C PRO A 56 -11.83 2.47 -18.86
N THR A 57 -10.54 2.73 -18.85
CA THR A 57 -9.50 1.82 -18.36
C THR A 57 -8.66 2.47 -17.28
N MET A 58 -8.12 1.66 -16.41
CA MET A 58 -7.18 2.04 -15.37
C MET A 58 -6.06 1.00 -15.28
N LYS A 59 -4.99 1.31 -14.56
CA LYS A 59 -3.91 0.36 -14.31
C LYS A 59 -3.84 0.00 -12.83
N GLY A 60 -3.44 -1.25 -12.56
CA GLY A 60 -3.16 -1.75 -11.21
C GLY A 60 -1.79 -2.41 -11.18
N GLU A 61 -0.86 -1.88 -10.40
CA GLU A 61 0.40 -2.53 -10.10
C GLU A 61 0.22 -3.41 -8.87
N VAL A 62 0.10 -4.71 -9.09
CA VAL A 62 -0.06 -5.70 -8.02
C VAL A 62 1.32 -6.14 -7.54
N ARG A 63 1.54 -6.07 -6.24
CA ARG A 63 2.69 -6.62 -5.53
C ARG A 63 2.22 -7.58 -4.46
N LYS A 64 3.17 -8.27 -3.84
CA LYS A 64 2.87 -9.29 -2.82
C LYS A 64 1.94 -8.78 -1.71
N ASN A 65 2.12 -7.53 -1.25
CA ASN A 65 1.48 -6.98 -0.06
C ASN A 65 0.77 -5.65 -0.31
N SER A 66 0.74 -5.18 -1.56
CA SER A 66 0.07 -3.93 -1.91
C SER A 66 -0.35 -3.91 -3.36
N VAL A 67 -1.30 -3.05 -3.64
CA VAL A 67 -1.74 -2.73 -4.99
C VAL A 67 -1.67 -1.21 -5.16
N THR A 68 -1.02 -0.75 -6.21
CA THR A 68 -1.02 0.66 -6.58
C THR A 68 -1.93 0.84 -7.77
N TYR A 69 -2.98 1.63 -7.61
CA TYR A 69 -3.88 1.98 -8.70
C TYR A 69 -3.48 3.30 -9.36
N TYR A 70 -3.68 3.36 -10.65
CA TYR A 70 -3.51 4.53 -11.52
C TYR A 70 -4.84 4.77 -12.22
N VAL A 71 -5.65 5.64 -11.64
CA VAL A 71 -6.97 6.00 -12.16
C VAL A 71 -6.81 7.22 -13.05
N SER A 72 -7.23 7.10 -14.31
CA SER A 72 -7.07 8.16 -15.30
C SER A 72 -8.37 8.91 -15.52
N PHE A 73 -8.29 10.23 -15.50
CA PHE A 73 -9.39 11.14 -15.79
C PHE A 73 -9.07 11.98 -17.01
N VAL A 74 -10.07 12.30 -17.81
CA VAL A 74 -9.94 13.27 -18.91
C VAL A 74 -9.63 14.65 -18.29
N ALA A 75 -8.58 15.29 -18.76
CA ALA A 75 -8.21 16.62 -18.31
C ALA A 75 -9.32 17.64 -18.57
N SER A 76 -9.63 18.47 -17.59
CA SER A 76 -10.66 19.50 -17.68
C SER A 76 -10.27 20.72 -16.86
N GLU A 77 -10.38 21.90 -17.46
CA GLU A 77 -10.17 23.18 -16.77
C GLU A 77 -11.20 23.48 -15.66
N TYR A 78 -12.27 22.65 -15.58
CA TYR A 78 -13.34 22.81 -14.61
C TYR A 78 -13.19 21.93 -13.38
N ILE A 79 -12.24 20.98 -13.40
CA ILE A 79 -12.04 20.01 -12.32
C ILE A 79 -10.71 20.29 -11.64
N GLU A 80 -10.78 20.41 -10.33
CA GLU A 80 -9.64 20.66 -9.46
C GLU A 80 -9.65 19.69 -8.28
N ASP A 81 -8.54 19.62 -7.54
CA ASP A 81 -8.43 18.94 -6.25
C ASP A 81 -8.92 17.48 -6.28
N TYR A 82 -8.25 16.67 -7.12
CA TYR A 82 -8.52 15.24 -7.22
C TYR A 82 -8.14 14.51 -5.94
N ARG A 83 -9.09 13.79 -5.35
CA ARG A 83 -8.95 12.99 -4.12
C ARG A 83 -9.56 11.61 -4.31
N MET A 84 -9.06 10.64 -3.55
CA MET A 84 -9.64 9.29 -3.55
C MET A 84 -10.03 8.89 -2.14
N LYS A 85 -11.09 8.08 -2.06
CA LYS A 85 -11.47 7.37 -0.85
C LYS A 85 -11.36 5.87 -1.07
N LEU A 86 -10.93 5.15 -0.04
CA LEU A 86 -10.98 3.70 0.05
C LEU A 86 -11.83 3.34 1.26
N ASN A 87 -12.85 2.51 1.06
CA ASN A 87 -13.80 2.12 2.11
C ASN A 87 -14.40 3.34 2.85
N GLY A 88 -14.64 4.44 2.12
CA GLY A 88 -15.20 5.69 2.63
C GLY A 88 -14.21 6.65 3.30
N GLU A 89 -12.94 6.31 3.45
CA GLU A 89 -11.90 7.15 4.06
C GLU A 89 -10.95 7.74 3.02
N TYR A 90 -10.58 9.02 3.16
CA TYR A 90 -9.60 9.66 2.28
C TYR A 90 -8.24 9.01 2.42
N VAL A 91 -7.60 8.74 1.28
CA VAL A 91 -6.24 8.22 1.20
C VAL A 91 -5.29 9.22 0.56
N PRO A 92 -3.99 9.15 0.89
CA PRO A 92 -2.97 9.93 0.18
C PRO A 92 -2.96 9.59 -1.30
N VAL A 93 -2.90 10.61 -2.16
CA VAL A 93 -2.81 10.45 -3.61
C VAL A 93 -1.63 11.22 -4.17
N GLU A 94 -1.08 10.70 -5.27
CA GLU A 94 -0.15 11.43 -6.13
C GLU A 94 -0.90 11.76 -7.42
N VAL A 95 -0.99 13.05 -7.76
CA VAL A 95 -1.66 13.51 -8.97
C VAL A 95 -0.61 13.94 -9.98
N SER A 96 -0.71 13.42 -11.20
CA SER A 96 0.14 13.80 -12.33
C SER A 96 -0.73 14.19 -13.52
N GLU A 97 -0.36 15.29 -14.19
CA GLU A 97 -1.03 15.77 -15.39
C GLU A 97 -0.26 15.29 -16.62
N GLU A 98 -0.98 14.68 -17.53
CA GLU A 98 -0.52 14.35 -18.88
C GLU A 98 -1.25 15.26 -19.88
N GLN A 99 -0.91 15.18 -21.18
CA GLN A 99 -1.39 16.12 -22.18
C GLN A 99 -2.92 16.28 -22.20
N ASP A 100 -3.67 15.16 -22.13
CA ASP A 100 -5.12 15.12 -22.23
C ASP A 100 -5.79 14.39 -21.04
N SER A 101 -5.01 14.00 -20.02
CA SER A 101 -5.50 13.25 -18.88
C SER A 101 -4.82 13.66 -17.57
N VAL A 102 -5.49 13.36 -16.47
CA VAL A 102 -4.99 13.48 -15.11
C VAL A 102 -4.96 12.09 -14.50
N ILE A 103 -3.80 11.65 -14.05
CA ILE A 103 -3.62 10.34 -13.41
C ILE A 103 -3.55 10.54 -11.91
N VAL A 104 -4.43 9.86 -11.21
CA VAL A 104 -4.46 9.82 -9.73
C VAL A 104 -3.96 8.46 -9.29
N LYS A 105 -2.81 8.45 -8.60
CA LYS A 105 -2.15 7.26 -8.10
C LYS A 105 -2.35 7.14 -6.60
N PHE A 106 -2.69 5.96 -6.11
CA PHE A 106 -2.82 5.65 -4.68
C PHE A 106 -2.56 4.17 -4.41
N GLU A 107 -2.32 3.83 -3.15
CA GLU A 107 -1.99 2.47 -2.72
C GLU A 107 -3.07 1.91 -1.80
N THR A 108 -3.32 0.61 -1.92
CA THR A 108 -4.21 -0.19 -1.06
C THR A 108 -3.56 -1.55 -0.77
N ASP A 109 -4.06 -2.26 0.21
CA ASP A 109 -3.63 -3.63 0.58
C ASP A 109 -4.47 -4.73 -0.09
N VAL A 110 -5.58 -4.36 -0.77
CA VAL A 110 -6.48 -5.30 -1.43
C VAL A 110 -6.79 -4.88 -2.87
N VAL A 111 -7.03 -5.86 -3.74
CA VAL A 111 -7.31 -5.63 -5.17
C VAL A 111 -8.74 -5.15 -5.39
N ASP A 112 -9.70 -5.60 -4.57
CA ASP A 112 -11.13 -5.31 -4.66
C ASP A 112 -11.60 -4.27 -3.64
N ALA A 113 -10.79 -3.22 -3.40
CA ALA A 113 -11.17 -2.16 -2.48
C ALA A 113 -12.35 -1.33 -3.03
N ASP A 114 -13.27 -0.95 -2.15
CA ASP A 114 -14.30 0.04 -2.47
C ASP A 114 -13.64 1.41 -2.70
N MET A 115 -13.74 1.93 -3.91
CA MET A 115 -13.09 3.17 -4.32
C MET A 115 -14.12 4.24 -4.67
N ALA A 116 -13.88 5.47 -4.23
CA ALA A 116 -14.62 6.63 -4.70
C ALA A 116 -13.66 7.76 -5.09
N ALA A 117 -13.95 8.41 -6.21
CA ALA A 117 -13.29 9.63 -6.61
C ALA A 117 -14.05 10.84 -6.07
N VAL A 118 -13.30 11.81 -5.54
CA VAL A 118 -13.84 13.09 -5.08
C VAL A 118 -13.05 14.19 -5.76
N MET A 119 -13.76 15.11 -6.41
CA MET A 119 -13.12 16.22 -7.12
C MET A 119 -13.91 17.50 -6.96
N TYR A 120 -13.24 18.63 -6.89
CA TYR A 120 -13.90 19.93 -6.86
C TYR A 120 -14.24 20.37 -8.28
N VAL A 121 -15.51 20.73 -8.52
CA VAL A 121 -16.00 21.20 -9.82
C VAL A 121 -16.25 22.70 -9.74
N GLY A 122 -15.35 23.50 -10.33
CA GLY A 122 -15.36 24.95 -10.25
C GLY A 122 -16.71 25.60 -10.61
N PRO A 123 -17.34 25.31 -11.78
CA PRO A 123 -18.64 25.88 -12.13
C PRO A 123 -19.80 25.51 -11.21
N MET A 124 -19.66 24.43 -10.42
CA MET A 124 -20.66 23.99 -9.44
C MET A 124 -20.35 24.49 -8.03
N GLU A 125 -19.15 25.04 -7.81
CA GLU A 125 -18.62 25.51 -6.53
C GLU A 125 -18.74 24.46 -5.41
N ARG A 126 -18.56 23.17 -5.76
CA ARG A 126 -18.67 22.06 -4.81
C ARG A 126 -17.87 20.83 -5.20
N ASP A 127 -17.67 19.96 -4.22
CA ASP A 127 -17.18 18.61 -4.43
C ASP A 127 -18.25 17.73 -5.09
N VAL A 128 -17.79 16.88 -6.00
CA VAL A 128 -18.56 15.78 -6.59
C VAL A 128 -17.87 14.48 -6.22
N GLU A 129 -18.65 13.50 -5.78
CA GLU A 129 -18.19 12.17 -5.41
C GLU A 129 -18.93 11.12 -6.23
N PHE A 130 -18.20 10.11 -6.70
CA PHE A 130 -18.78 8.95 -7.38
C PHE A 130 -17.87 7.72 -7.18
N ASP A 131 -18.46 6.54 -7.17
CA ASP A 131 -17.74 5.30 -7.02
C ASP A 131 -17.01 4.94 -8.32
N VAL A 132 -15.79 4.44 -8.17
CA VAL A 132 -14.97 3.88 -9.24
C VAL A 132 -14.93 2.37 -9.04
N ASN A 133 -15.53 1.62 -9.95
CA ASN A 133 -15.67 0.17 -9.86
C ASN A 133 -14.71 -0.54 -10.81
N PRO A 134 -13.56 -1.05 -10.35
CA PRO A 134 -12.64 -1.83 -11.18
C PRO A 134 -13.29 -3.16 -11.56
N LYS A 135 -13.26 -3.49 -12.85
CA LYS A 135 -13.75 -4.77 -13.37
C LYS A 135 -12.62 -5.80 -13.35
N LEU A 136 -12.46 -6.47 -12.22
CA LEU A 136 -11.34 -7.41 -11.99
C LEU A 136 -11.32 -8.57 -13.00
N GLU A 137 -12.46 -8.96 -13.52
CA GLU A 137 -12.59 -10.00 -14.57
C GLU A 137 -11.96 -9.58 -15.91
N THR A 138 -11.68 -8.30 -16.12
CA THR A 138 -11.03 -7.76 -17.33
C THR A 138 -9.53 -7.59 -17.17
N MET A 139 -8.99 -7.88 -15.95
CA MET A 139 -7.55 -7.70 -15.68
C MET A 139 -6.67 -8.45 -16.67
N THR A 140 -5.82 -7.71 -17.37
CA THR A 140 -4.85 -8.24 -18.32
C THR A 140 -3.45 -7.82 -17.92
N LEU A 141 -2.53 -8.79 -17.76
CA LEU A 141 -1.14 -8.53 -17.41
C LEU A 141 -0.43 -7.81 -18.58
N ILE A 142 0.12 -6.61 -18.29
CA ILE A 142 0.93 -5.84 -19.26
C ILE A 142 2.41 -6.19 -19.06
N GLU A 143 2.87 -6.23 -17.81
CA GLU A 143 4.28 -6.44 -17.46
C GLU A 143 4.40 -7.19 -16.14
N ALA A 144 5.20 -8.26 -16.13
CA ALA A 144 5.49 -8.99 -14.90
C ALA A 144 6.54 -8.24 -14.08
N ILE A 145 6.34 -8.14 -12.77
CA ILE A 145 7.25 -7.48 -11.84
C ILE A 145 7.93 -8.53 -10.98
N GLU A 146 9.26 -8.56 -11.04
CA GLU A 146 10.04 -9.43 -10.15
C GLU A 146 10.07 -8.84 -8.74
N GLU A 147 9.56 -9.59 -7.77
CA GLU A 147 9.65 -9.22 -6.36
C GLU A 147 11.09 -9.37 -5.85
N PRO A 148 11.59 -8.41 -5.05
CA PRO A 148 12.90 -8.54 -4.45
C PRO A 148 12.94 -9.74 -3.50
N THR A 149 13.67 -10.78 -3.86
CA THR A 149 13.88 -11.93 -2.97
C THR A 149 14.77 -11.50 -1.81
N VAL A 150 14.21 -11.31 -0.62
CA VAL A 150 14.98 -11.08 0.60
C VAL A 150 15.69 -12.38 0.95
N ASN A 151 17.00 -12.43 0.68
CA ASN A 151 17.81 -13.59 0.99
C ASN A 151 18.01 -13.64 2.53
N LEU A 152 17.21 -14.43 3.22
CA LEU A 152 17.21 -14.54 4.70
C LEU A 152 18.60 -14.86 5.27
N ALA A 153 19.50 -15.45 4.45
CA ALA A 153 20.87 -15.72 4.81
C ALA A 153 21.70 -14.45 5.08
N ILE A 154 21.38 -13.33 4.37
CA ILE A 154 22.08 -12.06 4.57
C ILE A 154 21.59 -11.38 5.85
N VAL A 155 20.30 -11.45 6.16
CA VAL A 155 19.73 -10.86 7.39
C VAL A 155 20.30 -11.56 8.64
N GLY A 156 20.46 -12.88 8.59
CA GLY A 156 21.09 -13.66 9.67
C GLY A 156 22.56 -13.29 9.88
N ALA A 157 23.31 -13.02 8.82
CA ALA A 157 24.73 -12.63 8.91
C ALA A 157 24.91 -11.22 9.50
N VAL A 158 24.05 -10.27 9.16
CA VAL A 158 24.08 -8.90 9.72
C VAL A 158 23.66 -8.91 11.19
N GLY A 159 22.63 -9.68 11.56
CA GLY A 159 22.20 -9.82 12.96
C GLY A 159 23.28 -10.45 13.86
N ALA A 160 23.97 -11.48 13.38
CA ALA A 160 25.05 -12.12 14.12
C ALA A 160 26.29 -11.19 14.27
N GLY A 161 26.58 -10.39 13.24
CA GLY A 161 27.67 -9.41 13.26
C GLY A 161 27.47 -8.30 14.29
N VAL A 162 26.25 -7.76 14.41
CA VAL A 162 25.93 -6.71 15.40
C VAL A 162 26.02 -7.23 16.83
N LEU A 163 25.58 -8.47 17.10
CA LEU A 163 25.72 -9.08 18.42
C LEU A 163 27.17 -9.34 18.80
N ALA A 164 28.02 -9.76 17.83
CA ALA A 164 29.43 -9.98 18.08
C ALA A 164 30.18 -8.67 18.44
N VAL A 165 29.83 -7.56 17.78
CA VAL A 165 30.42 -6.24 18.07
C VAL A 165 29.98 -5.74 19.47
N ALA A 166 28.72 -5.94 19.85
CA ALA A 166 28.24 -5.53 21.18
C ALA A 166 28.92 -6.30 22.31
N VAL A 167 29.15 -7.61 22.13
CA VAL A 167 29.89 -8.45 23.11
C VAL A 167 31.37 -8.07 23.14
N GLY A 168 32.01 -7.81 21.99
CA GLY A 168 33.40 -7.41 21.90
C GLY A 168 33.73 -6.09 22.60
N ILE A 169 32.83 -5.09 22.50
CA ILE A 169 32.99 -3.80 23.17
C ILE A 169 32.86 -3.95 24.70
N GLY A 170 31.94 -4.82 25.16
CA GLY A 170 31.78 -5.11 26.58
C GLY A 170 33.04 -5.70 27.25
N PHE A 171 33.75 -6.59 26.56
CA PHE A 171 34.97 -7.17 27.06
C PHE A 171 36.17 -6.20 27.03
N ALA A 172 36.28 -5.34 26.01
CA ALA A 172 37.35 -4.34 25.91
C ALA A 172 37.28 -3.28 27.03
N VAL A 173 36.07 -2.88 27.46
CA VAL A 173 35.92 -1.91 28.55
C VAL A 173 36.25 -2.52 29.92
N LYS A 174 36.01 -3.82 30.13
CA LYS A 174 36.29 -4.49 31.40
C LYS A 174 37.79 -4.79 31.59
N GLY A 175 38.55 -4.94 30.50
CA GLY A 175 40.00 -5.19 30.54
C GLY A 175 40.86 -3.95 30.87
N LYS A 176 40.34 -2.74 30.70
CA LYS A 176 41.12 -1.49 30.85
C LYS A 176 41.10 -0.92 32.28
N LYS A 177 40.30 -1.48 33.21
CA LYS A 177 40.22 -1.02 34.62
C LYS A 177 41.15 -1.74 35.60
N SER A 178 42.02 -2.68 35.13
CA SER A 178 42.89 -3.48 36.01
C SER A 178 44.38 -3.11 35.95
N LYS A 179 44.78 -1.97 35.39
CA LYS A 179 46.16 -1.50 35.47
C LYS A 179 46.25 -0.01 35.78
N ALA A 180 45.91 0.32 37.02
CA ALA A 180 46.35 1.55 37.64
C ALA A 180 46.60 1.27 39.13
N LYS A 181 47.79 0.87 39.42
CA LYS A 181 48.44 1.00 40.72
C LYS A 181 49.94 1.16 40.46
#